data_80069c6040df99ceca49073fe28a6c1d
#
_entry.id   80069c6040df99ceca49073fe28a6c1d
#
_cell.length_a   1.000
_cell.length_b   1.000
_cell.length_c   1.000
_cell.angle_alpha   90.00
_cell.angle_beta   90.00
_cell.angle_gamma   90.00
#
_symmetry.space_group_name_H-M   'P 1'
#
loop_
_entity.id
_entity.type
_entity.pdbx_description
1 polymer ?
#
loop_
_entity_poly.entity_id
_entity_poly.type
_entity_poly.pdbx_seq_one_letter_code
_entity_poly.pdbx_strand_id
1 'polypeptide(L)'
;MANLEQLRRFGLVLELAEAAGDGDWAGWTKVLGSLDEDTRADVVRQSSLVIAMLCDREAERRGITRDQFLAQFRAEAMDQLG
;
A
#
# COMPACT_ATOMS: atom_id res chain seq x y z
N MET A 1 -9.52 16.34 11.03
CA MET A 1 -8.95 15.44 12.07
C MET A 1 -9.36 14.00 11.77
N ALA A 2 -8.39 13.10 11.69
CA ALA A 2 -8.68 11.68 11.48
C ALA A 2 -9.34 11.11 12.74
N ASN A 3 -10.41 10.30 12.58
CA ASN A 3 -11.02 9.63 13.71
C ASN A 3 -10.25 8.34 14.07
N LEU A 4 -10.54 7.78 15.23
CA LEU A 4 -9.83 6.60 15.73
C LEU A 4 -10.00 5.39 14.80
N GLU A 5 -11.18 5.25 14.18
CA GLU A 5 -11.44 4.15 13.25
C GLU A 5 -10.57 4.26 12.00
N GLN A 6 -10.39 5.47 11.46
CA GLN A 6 -9.52 5.68 10.31
C GLN A 6 -8.06 5.38 10.65
N LEU A 7 -7.61 5.79 11.85
CA LEU A 7 -6.25 5.50 12.32
C LEU A 7 -6.03 4.00 12.49
N ARG A 8 -7.04 3.30 13.00
CA ARG A 8 -6.97 1.84 13.16
C ARG A 8 -6.84 1.15 11.80
N ARG A 9 -7.63 1.58 10.81
CA ARG A 9 -7.57 1.03 9.46
C ARG A 9 -6.24 1.34 8.77
N PHE A 10 -5.71 2.53 9.01
CA PHE A 10 -4.38 2.88 8.52
C PHE A 10 -3.31 1.97 9.13
N GLY A 11 -3.42 1.66 10.42
CA GLY A 11 -2.53 0.71 11.08
C GLY A 11 -2.59 -0.68 10.46
N LEU A 12 -3.78 -1.14 10.05
CA LEU A 12 -3.95 -2.40 9.33
C LEU A 12 -3.24 -2.40 7.99
N VAL A 13 -3.28 -1.28 7.27
CA VAL A 13 -2.56 -1.12 5.99
C VAL A 13 -1.07 -1.32 6.20
N LEU A 14 -0.51 -0.70 7.24
CA LEU A 14 0.91 -0.81 7.55
C LEU A 14 1.29 -2.22 7.97
N GLU A 15 0.43 -2.87 8.76
CA GLU A 15 0.63 -4.25 9.19
C GLU A 15 0.66 -5.22 8.00
N LEU A 16 -0.26 -5.03 7.06
CA LEU A 16 -0.28 -5.83 5.84
C LEU A 16 0.97 -5.58 4.98
N ALA A 17 1.40 -4.33 4.88
CA ALA A 17 2.59 -3.96 4.12
C ALA A 17 3.84 -4.59 4.74
N GLU A 18 3.93 -4.60 6.07
CA GLU A 18 5.04 -5.23 6.79
C GLU A 18 5.10 -6.74 6.51
N ALA A 19 3.95 -7.41 6.63
CA ALA A 19 3.86 -8.84 6.34
C ALA A 19 4.26 -9.14 4.89
N ALA A 20 3.77 -8.35 3.94
CA ALA A 20 4.13 -8.52 2.54
C ALA A 20 5.62 -8.31 2.29
N GLY A 21 6.21 -7.28 2.92
CA GLY A 21 7.63 -6.99 2.79
C GLY A 21 8.52 -8.12 3.35
N ASP A 22 8.03 -8.81 4.38
CA ASP A 22 8.73 -9.93 4.99
C ASP A 22 8.47 -11.26 4.27
N GLY A 23 7.59 -11.26 3.28
CA GLY A 23 7.17 -12.49 2.60
C GLY A 23 6.29 -13.38 3.46
N ASP A 24 5.72 -12.84 4.54
CA ASP A 24 4.84 -13.56 5.44
C ASP A 24 3.41 -13.56 4.91
N TRP A 25 3.16 -14.34 3.89
CA TRP A 25 1.85 -14.40 3.26
C TRP A 25 0.80 -15.10 4.11
N ALA A 26 1.23 -16.00 5.01
CA ALA A 26 0.32 -16.64 5.97
C ALA A 26 -0.21 -15.60 6.96
N GLY A 27 0.68 -14.75 7.51
CA GLY A 27 0.27 -13.65 8.41
C GLY A 27 -0.58 -12.63 7.69
N TRP A 28 -0.22 -12.27 6.47
CA TRP A 28 -0.98 -11.36 5.62
C TRP A 28 -2.42 -11.85 5.42
N THR A 29 -2.55 -13.12 5.04
CA THR A 29 -3.87 -13.76 4.80
C THR A 29 -4.69 -13.79 6.07
N LYS A 30 -4.06 -14.08 7.21
CA LYS A 30 -4.73 -14.14 8.50
C LYS A 30 -5.30 -12.78 8.89
N VAL A 31 -4.50 -11.71 8.75
CA VAL A 31 -4.95 -10.34 9.07
C VAL A 31 -6.12 -9.96 8.16
N LEU A 32 -5.95 -10.11 6.85
CA LEU A 32 -6.98 -9.73 5.89
C LEU A 32 -8.26 -10.55 6.09
N GLY A 33 -8.13 -11.84 6.33
CA GLY A 33 -9.25 -12.75 6.52
C GLY A 33 -10.04 -12.52 7.81
N SER A 34 -9.45 -11.85 8.79
CA SER A 34 -10.14 -11.52 10.05
C SER A 34 -11.04 -10.28 9.93
N LEU A 35 -10.96 -9.54 8.82
CA LEU A 35 -11.70 -8.31 8.62
C LEU A 35 -13.06 -8.59 7.97
N ASP A 36 -14.07 -7.78 8.32
CA ASP A 36 -15.34 -7.84 7.62
C ASP A 36 -15.19 -7.22 6.22
N GLU A 37 -16.21 -7.40 5.39
CA GLU A 37 -16.17 -6.98 4.00
C GLU A 37 -15.96 -5.47 3.84
N ASP A 38 -16.67 -4.67 4.64
CA ASP A 38 -16.57 -3.20 4.56
C ASP A 38 -15.20 -2.71 4.99
N THR A 39 -14.66 -3.26 6.08
CA THR A 39 -13.33 -2.91 6.56
C THR A 39 -12.28 -3.31 5.54
N ARG A 40 -12.43 -4.49 4.93
CA ARG A 40 -11.50 -4.99 3.91
C ARG A 40 -11.47 -4.06 2.69
N ALA A 41 -12.64 -3.65 2.21
CA ALA A 41 -12.74 -2.73 1.08
C ALA A 41 -12.07 -1.38 1.40
N ASP A 42 -12.29 -0.87 2.62
CA ASP A 42 -11.69 0.39 3.03
C ASP A 42 -10.17 0.29 3.19
N VAL A 43 -9.67 -0.83 3.69
CA VAL A 43 -8.22 -1.09 3.79
C VAL A 43 -7.59 -1.08 2.40
N VAL A 44 -8.24 -1.69 1.41
CA VAL A 44 -7.75 -1.66 0.03
C VAL A 44 -7.70 -0.23 -0.50
N ARG A 45 -8.75 0.55 -0.26
CA ARG A 45 -8.78 1.96 -0.68
C ARG A 45 -7.67 2.76 -0.02
N GLN A 46 -7.49 2.61 1.30
CA GLN A 46 -6.43 3.31 2.03
C GLN A 46 -5.05 2.87 1.58
N SER A 47 -4.86 1.58 1.25
CA SER A 47 -3.61 1.08 0.70
C SER A 47 -3.25 1.80 -0.60
N SER A 48 -4.23 2.02 -1.46
CA SER A 48 -4.04 2.74 -2.72
C SER A 48 -3.61 4.19 -2.47
N LEU A 49 -4.23 4.85 -1.49
CA LEU A 49 -3.85 6.22 -1.11
C LEU A 49 -2.42 6.29 -0.56
N VAL A 50 -2.05 5.33 0.28
CA VAL A 50 -0.69 5.25 0.85
C VAL A 50 0.33 5.05 -0.27
N ILE A 51 0.04 4.15 -1.20
CA ILE A 51 0.92 3.93 -2.35
C ILE A 51 1.07 5.22 -3.16
N ALA A 52 -0.03 5.92 -3.43
CA ALA A 52 0.02 7.19 -4.16
C ALA A 52 0.87 8.24 -3.43
N MET A 53 0.72 8.33 -2.10
CA MET A 53 1.51 9.26 -1.30
C MET A 53 3.01 8.95 -1.36
N LEU A 54 3.36 7.67 -1.26
CA LEU A 54 4.76 7.25 -1.33
C LEU A 54 5.34 7.50 -2.73
N CYS A 55 4.54 7.27 -3.76
CA CYS A 55 4.94 7.57 -5.14
C CYS A 55 5.17 9.06 -5.35
N ASP A 56 4.30 9.91 -4.78
CA ASP A 56 4.46 11.37 -4.85
C ASP A 56 5.76 11.81 -4.20
N ARG A 57 6.08 11.27 -3.03
CA ARG A 57 7.32 11.60 -2.33
C ARG A 57 8.54 11.20 -3.14
N GLU A 58 8.52 10.00 -3.70
CA GLU A 58 9.65 9.52 -4.48
C GLU A 58 9.81 10.30 -5.79
N ALA A 59 8.70 10.63 -6.45
CA ALA A 59 8.71 11.44 -7.65
C ALA A 59 9.29 12.83 -7.37
N GLU A 60 8.85 13.46 -6.28
CA GLU A 60 9.35 14.76 -5.86
C GLU A 60 10.84 14.71 -5.58
N ARG A 61 11.31 13.68 -4.88
CA ARG A 61 12.73 13.49 -4.59
C ARG A 61 13.56 13.38 -5.86
N ARG A 62 13.01 12.76 -6.91
CA ARG A 62 13.67 12.58 -8.21
C ARG A 62 13.48 13.75 -9.16
N GLY A 63 12.64 14.72 -8.81
CA GLY A 63 12.34 15.87 -9.67
C GLY A 63 11.49 15.52 -10.88
N ILE A 64 10.64 14.50 -10.77
CA ILE A 64 9.75 14.06 -11.84
C ILE A 64 8.30 14.05 -11.34
N THR A 65 7.35 13.84 -12.26
CA THR A 65 5.92 13.72 -11.90
C THR A 65 5.61 12.31 -11.39
N ARG A 66 4.47 12.18 -10.69
CA ARG A 66 3.98 10.87 -10.27
C ARG A 66 3.82 9.93 -11.47
N ASP A 67 3.25 10.44 -12.57
CA ASP A 67 3.02 9.62 -13.76
C ASP A 67 4.33 9.10 -14.34
N GLN A 68 5.35 9.94 -14.37
CA GLN A 68 6.69 9.53 -14.83
C GLN A 68 7.29 8.47 -13.92
N PHE A 69 7.15 8.68 -12.59
CA PHE A 69 7.63 7.70 -11.63
C PHE A 69 6.91 6.36 -11.78
N LEU A 70 5.58 6.37 -11.92
CA LEU A 70 4.80 5.15 -12.05
C LEU A 70 5.19 4.39 -13.33
N ALA A 71 5.45 5.10 -14.42
CA ALA A 71 5.90 4.47 -15.67
C ALA A 71 7.26 3.77 -15.47
N GLN A 72 8.20 4.43 -14.80
CA GLN A 72 9.51 3.87 -14.49
C GLN A 72 9.38 2.65 -13.58
N PHE A 73 8.58 2.79 -12.53
CA PHE A 73 8.37 1.71 -11.55
C PHE A 73 7.72 0.49 -12.20
N ARG A 74 6.75 0.72 -13.08
CA ARG A 74 6.09 -0.37 -13.82
C ARG A 74 7.11 -1.15 -14.66
N ALA A 75 7.99 -0.45 -15.36
CA ALA A 75 9.01 -1.08 -16.17
C ALA A 75 9.97 -1.92 -15.32
N GLU A 76 10.42 -1.38 -14.18
CA GLU A 76 11.29 -2.10 -13.24
C GLU A 76 10.60 -3.34 -12.66
N ALA A 77 9.33 -3.20 -12.27
CA ALA A 77 8.58 -4.31 -11.70
C ALA A 77 8.36 -5.43 -12.71
N MET A 78 8.10 -5.08 -13.97
CA MET A 78 7.91 -6.07 -15.01
C MET A 78 9.21 -6.84 -15.29
N ASP A 79 10.36 -6.19 -15.23
CA ASP A 79 11.65 -6.85 -15.37
C ASP A 79 11.91 -7.85 -14.24
N GLN A 80 11.51 -7.50 -13.01
CA GLN A 80 11.70 -8.36 -11.84
C GLN A 80 10.69 -9.50 -11.77
N LEU A 81 9.45 -9.27 -12.21
CA LEU A 81 8.36 -10.24 -12.12
C LEU A 81 8.22 -11.08 -13.38
N GLY A 82 8.75 -10.58 -14.49
CA GLY A 82 8.74 -11.28 -15.77
C GLY A 82 9.92 -12.24 -15.89
#